data_3f389a86d712b55b869c92002da2d7a6
#
_entry.id   3f389a86d712b55b869c92002da2d7a6
#
_cell.length_a   1.000
_cell.length_b   1.000
_cell.length_c   1.000
_cell.angle_alpha   90.00
_cell.angle_beta   90.00
_cell.angle_gamma   90.00
#
_symmetry.space_group_name_H-M   'P 1'
#
loop_
_entity.id
_entity.type
_entity.pdbx_description
1 polymer ?
#
loop_
_entity_poly.entity_id
_entity_poly.type
_entity_poly.pdbx_seq_one_letter_code
_entity_poly.pdbx_strand_id
1 'polypeptide(L)'
;MIASLRGKVQSKTGTSIVLDVSGVGYFVNVPKLMASSVEVGQELFLCTTHIIREDSSQLFGFESTEQQGLFDLVRSVSGVGPKTALSIISTLSPAEISFAVTNDDSKPFESVTGVGVKTAKLINVTLAGKLKSSTISGDSIENDLLSALQSLGWSERVALPVVQTVGKSATGKDLSALIRECLALLGK
;
A
#
# COMPACT_ATOMS: atom_id res chain seq x y z
N MET A 1 -7.70 -17.94 -3.34
CA MET A 1 -6.87 -16.81 -2.87
C MET A 1 -7.46 -16.27 -1.59
N ILE A 2 -6.65 -15.99 -0.57
CA ILE A 2 -7.09 -15.47 0.74
C ILE A 2 -6.67 -14.00 0.81
N ALA A 3 -7.65 -13.09 0.83
CA ALA A 3 -7.43 -11.65 0.76
C ALA A 3 -7.45 -10.95 2.13
N SER A 4 -8.11 -11.56 3.10
CA SER A 4 -8.13 -11.09 4.49
C SER A 4 -8.43 -12.23 5.44
N LEU A 5 -8.03 -12.08 6.70
CA LEU A 5 -8.32 -13.01 7.78
C LEU A 5 -8.75 -12.22 9.02
N ARG A 6 -9.76 -12.73 9.72
CA ARG A 6 -10.16 -12.23 11.04
C ARG A 6 -10.26 -13.42 12.00
N GLY A 7 -9.61 -13.35 13.14
CA GLY A 7 -9.61 -14.41 14.12
C GLY A 7 -8.80 -14.09 15.35
N LYS A 8 -8.56 -15.09 16.19
CA LYS A 8 -7.77 -14.96 17.42
C LYS A 8 -6.35 -15.44 17.22
N VAL A 9 -5.39 -14.72 17.77
CA VAL A 9 -3.97 -15.13 17.77
C VAL A 9 -3.82 -16.36 18.65
N GLN A 10 -3.50 -17.50 18.07
CA GLN A 10 -3.28 -18.76 18.77
C GLN A 10 -1.82 -18.88 19.27
N SER A 11 -0.87 -18.46 18.44
CA SER A 11 0.55 -18.44 18.78
C SER A 11 1.28 -17.42 17.92
N LYS A 12 2.48 -17.02 18.37
CA LYS A 12 3.34 -16.08 17.64
C LYS A 12 4.81 -16.46 17.71
N THR A 13 5.55 -16.06 16.69
CA THR A 13 7.02 -16.08 16.67
C THR A 13 7.54 -14.68 16.32
N GLY A 14 8.85 -14.50 16.14
CA GLY A 14 9.42 -13.17 15.83
C GLY A 14 8.94 -12.55 14.51
N THR A 15 8.42 -13.33 13.57
CA THR A 15 8.03 -12.89 12.21
C THR A 15 6.78 -13.57 11.68
N SER A 16 6.05 -14.31 12.51
CA SER A 16 4.83 -14.99 12.09
C SER A 16 3.86 -15.16 13.25
N ILE A 17 2.60 -15.32 12.93
CA ILE A 17 1.52 -15.65 13.85
C ILE A 17 0.71 -16.82 13.31
N VAL A 18 0.09 -17.56 14.20
CA VAL A 18 -1.01 -18.49 13.86
C VAL A 18 -2.30 -17.83 14.27
N LEU A 19 -3.17 -17.59 13.32
CA LEU A 19 -4.48 -17.00 13.52
C LEU A 19 -5.55 -18.08 13.44
N ASP A 20 -6.29 -18.29 14.52
CA ASP A 20 -7.44 -19.19 14.55
C ASP A 20 -8.65 -18.48 13.94
N VAL A 21 -9.12 -18.99 12.83
CA VAL A 21 -10.33 -18.54 12.14
C VAL A 21 -11.33 -19.68 12.15
N SER A 22 -12.27 -19.66 13.07
CA SER A 22 -13.32 -20.70 13.21
C SER A 22 -12.78 -22.13 13.32
N GLY A 23 -11.72 -22.33 14.12
CA GLY A 23 -11.11 -23.63 14.35
C GLY A 23 -10.04 -24.03 13.33
N VAL A 24 -9.75 -23.19 12.32
CA VAL A 24 -8.65 -23.40 11.37
C VAL A 24 -7.50 -22.45 11.70
N GLY A 25 -6.32 -23.01 12.01
CA GLY A 25 -5.11 -22.24 12.28
C GLY A 25 -4.40 -21.84 10.99
N TYR A 26 -4.40 -20.54 10.68
CA TYR A 26 -3.67 -19.99 9.54
C TYR A 26 -2.28 -19.50 9.96
N PHE A 27 -1.23 -20.08 9.39
CA PHE A 27 0.12 -19.60 9.58
C PHE A 27 0.38 -18.40 8.68
N VAL A 28 0.58 -17.21 9.26
CA VAL A 28 0.73 -15.95 8.55
C VAL A 28 2.07 -15.31 8.88
N ASN A 29 2.87 -15.03 7.85
CA ASN A 29 4.07 -14.22 7.99
C ASN A 29 3.68 -12.75 8.13
N VAL A 30 4.20 -12.06 9.12
CA VAL A 30 3.85 -10.67 9.43
C VAL A 30 5.10 -9.83 9.68
N PRO A 31 5.03 -8.50 9.54
CA PRO A 31 6.12 -7.63 9.94
C PRO A 31 6.55 -7.86 11.40
N LYS A 32 7.85 -7.78 11.66
CA LYS A 32 8.44 -8.07 12.98
C LYS A 32 7.81 -7.25 14.10
N LEU A 33 7.54 -5.97 13.86
CA LEU A 33 6.92 -5.09 14.85
C LEU A 33 5.51 -5.58 15.20
N MET A 34 4.69 -5.95 14.18
CA MET A 34 3.39 -6.53 14.40
C MET A 34 3.45 -7.82 15.22
N ALA A 35 4.33 -8.76 14.87
CA ALA A 35 4.49 -10.01 15.64
C ALA A 35 4.85 -9.74 17.10
N SER A 36 5.58 -8.66 17.37
CA SER A 36 5.96 -8.27 18.73
C SER A 36 4.81 -7.60 19.51
N SER A 37 3.97 -6.81 18.84
CA SER A 37 2.90 -6.02 19.47
C SER A 37 1.63 -6.82 19.77
N VAL A 38 1.33 -7.87 18.99
CA VAL A 38 0.11 -8.68 19.21
C VAL A 38 0.27 -9.61 20.40
N GLU A 39 -0.85 -9.93 21.08
CA GLU A 39 -0.88 -10.88 22.19
C GLU A 39 -1.65 -12.14 21.83
N VAL A 40 -1.26 -13.28 22.45
CA VAL A 40 -1.99 -14.55 22.30
C VAL A 40 -3.38 -14.39 22.88
N GLY A 41 -4.41 -14.82 22.14
CA GLY A 41 -5.83 -14.64 22.47
C GLY A 41 -6.44 -13.33 21.96
N GLN A 42 -5.65 -12.39 21.49
CA GLN A 42 -6.12 -11.14 20.89
C GLN A 42 -6.89 -11.42 19.59
N GLU A 43 -8.00 -10.73 19.38
CA GLU A 43 -8.69 -10.71 18.09
C GLU A 43 -7.97 -9.77 17.12
N LEU A 44 -7.71 -10.25 15.90
CA LEU A 44 -6.94 -9.54 14.91
C LEU A 44 -7.60 -9.63 13.53
N PHE A 45 -7.57 -8.53 12.79
CA PHE A 45 -7.91 -8.49 11.37
C PHE A 45 -6.64 -8.22 10.56
N LEU A 46 -6.43 -9.01 9.51
CA LEU A 46 -5.28 -8.87 8.61
C LEU A 46 -5.75 -8.73 7.16
N CYS A 47 -5.19 -7.74 6.47
CA CYS A 47 -5.13 -7.76 5.01
C CYS A 47 -4.06 -8.77 4.60
N THR A 48 -4.34 -9.67 3.66
CA THR A 48 -3.40 -10.76 3.34
C THR A 48 -3.04 -10.83 1.87
N THR A 49 -1.76 -11.09 1.61
CA THR A 49 -1.27 -11.50 0.30
C THR A 49 -0.97 -12.99 0.33
N HIS A 50 -1.71 -13.77 -0.47
CA HIS A 50 -1.56 -15.21 -0.58
C HIS A 50 -0.71 -15.56 -1.80
N ILE A 51 0.49 -16.07 -1.56
CA ILE A 51 1.44 -16.47 -2.60
C ILE A 51 1.42 -17.99 -2.73
N ILE A 52 0.98 -18.48 -3.88
CA ILE A 52 0.91 -19.91 -4.21
C ILE A 52 1.98 -20.20 -5.26
N ARG A 53 2.78 -21.23 -5.03
CA ARG A 53 3.74 -21.79 -5.97
C ARG A 53 3.46 -23.29 -6.11
N GLU A 54 4.15 -23.97 -7.01
CA GLU A 54 3.96 -25.43 -7.23
C GLU A 54 4.20 -26.23 -5.95
N ASP A 55 5.17 -25.84 -5.15
CA ASP A 55 5.65 -26.54 -3.96
C ASP A 55 5.31 -25.88 -2.63
N SER A 56 4.71 -24.70 -2.66
CA SER A 56 4.49 -23.91 -1.44
C SER A 56 3.29 -22.97 -1.53
N SER A 57 2.66 -22.77 -0.38
CA SER A 57 1.58 -21.81 -0.16
C SER A 57 1.93 -20.98 1.06
N GLN A 58 2.04 -19.66 0.89
CA GLN A 58 2.45 -18.73 1.94
C GLN A 58 1.48 -17.58 2.07
N LEU A 59 1.11 -17.27 3.31
CA LEU A 59 0.32 -16.09 3.65
C LEU A 59 1.21 -15.02 4.28
N PHE A 60 1.03 -13.80 3.83
CA PHE A 60 1.64 -12.59 4.37
C PHE A 60 0.52 -11.68 4.85
N GLY A 61 0.60 -11.20 6.10
CA GLY A 61 -0.45 -10.41 6.74
C GLY A 61 0.04 -9.02 7.14
N PHE A 62 -0.85 -8.04 7.00
CA PHE A 62 -0.59 -6.63 7.23
C PHE A 62 -1.77 -5.98 7.96
N GLU A 63 -1.49 -4.92 8.73
CA GLU A 63 -2.53 -4.17 9.48
C GLU A 63 -3.42 -3.34 8.56
N SER A 64 -2.90 -2.94 7.39
CA SER A 64 -3.64 -2.11 6.45
C SER A 64 -3.42 -2.52 4.99
N THR A 65 -4.35 -2.13 4.13
CA THR A 65 -4.23 -2.29 2.67
C THR A 65 -3.09 -1.48 2.09
N GLU A 66 -2.73 -0.36 2.71
CA GLU A 66 -1.58 0.46 2.30
C GLU A 66 -0.26 -0.31 2.51
N GLN A 67 -0.08 -0.91 3.70
CA GLN A 67 1.10 -1.72 4.00
C GLN A 67 1.18 -2.96 3.11
N GLN A 68 0.03 -3.61 2.84
CA GLN A 68 -0.08 -4.71 1.89
C GLN A 68 0.31 -4.27 0.47
N GLY A 69 -0.21 -3.14 0.00
CA GLY A 69 0.12 -2.58 -1.32
C GLY A 69 1.61 -2.27 -1.47
N LEU A 70 2.23 -1.72 -0.42
CA LEU A 70 3.67 -1.45 -0.40
C LEU A 70 4.49 -2.75 -0.45
N PHE A 71 4.07 -3.79 0.26
CA PHE A 71 4.68 -5.12 0.17
C PHE A 71 4.62 -5.69 -1.26
N ASP A 72 3.45 -5.65 -1.88
CA ASP A 72 3.26 -6.16 -3.25
C ASP A 72 4.06 -5.34 -4.27
N LEU A 73 4.15 -4.04 -4.06
CA LEU A 73 4.95 -3.13 -4.87
C LEU A 73 6.45 -3.46 -4.78
N VAL A 74 6.99 -3.60 -3.57
CA VAL A 74 8.39 -3.97 -3.34
C VAL A 74 8.68 -5.37 -3.88
N ARG A 75 7.79 -6.33 -3.66
CA ARG A 75 7.91 -7.69 -4.17
C ARG A 75 7.89 -7.79 -5.70
N SER A 76 7.32 -6.81 -6.39
CA SER A 76 7.30 -6.78 -7.86
C SER A 76 8.66 -6.43 -8.47
N VAL A 77 9.62 -6.01 -7.66
CA VAL A 77 10.98 -5.69 -8.12
C VAL A 77 11.74 -6.99 -8.40
N SER A 78 12.39 -7.07 -9.56
CA SER A 78 13.19 -8.24 -9.92
C SER A 78 14.30 -8.50 -8.89
N GLY A 79 14.41 -9.75 -8.45
CA GLY A 79 15.36 -10.15 -7.40
C GLY A 79 14.88 -9.93 -5.97
N VAL A 80 13.68 -9.38 -5.76
CA VAL A 80 13.07 -9.24 -4.42
C VAL A 80 12.04 -10.35 -4.21
N GLY A 81 12.38 -11.31 -3.37
CA GLY A 81 11.46 -12.37 -2.94
C GLY A 81 10.52 -11.89 -1.83
N PRO A 82 9.46 -12.68 -1.52
CA PRO A 82 8.48 -12.30 -0.50
C PRO A 82 9.11 -12.09 0.90
N LYS A 83 10.08 -12.92 1.29
CA LYS A 83 10.78 -12.76 2.58
C LYS A 83 11.60 -11.47 2.63
N THR A 84 12.29 -11.13 1.52
CA THR A 84 13.05 -9.88 1.42
C THR A 84 12.11 -8.66 1.44
N ALA A 85 10.99 -8.73 0.72
CA ALA A 85 9.97 -7.67 0.76
C ALA A 85 9.41 -7.47 2.18
N LEU A 86 9.11 -8.56 2.90
CA LEU A 86 8.66 -8.48 4.29
C LEU A 86 9.74 -7.89 5.22
N SER A 87 11.03 -8.21 5.01
CA SER A 87 12.14 -7.61 5.75
C SER A 87 12.23 -6.10 5.51
N ILE A 88 12.05 -5.65 4.28
CA ILE A 88 12.04 -4.22 3.93
C ILE A 88 10.92 -3.50 4.68
N ILE A 89 9.68 -4.00 4.59
CA ILE A 89 8.50 -3.43 5.28
C ILE A 89 8.62 -3.50 6.82
N SER A 90 9.39 -4.46 7.34
CA SER A 90 9.66 -4.58 8.78
C SER A 90 10.73 -3.62 9.29
N THR A 91 11.61 -3.15 8.40
CA THR A 91 12.79 -2.33 8.75
C THR A 91 12.55 -0.86 8.44
N LEU A 92 11.88 -0.57 7.31
CA LEU A 92 11.64 0.79 6.82
C LEU A 92 10.15 1.11 6.89
N SER A 93 9.83 2.26 7.47
CA SER A 93 8.47 2.82 7.44
C SER A 93 8.09 3.29 6.02
N PRO A 94 6.80 3.39 5.70
CA PRO A 94 6.35 3.96 4.42
C PRO A 94 6.94 5.35 4.13
N ALA A 95 7.09 6.18 5.17
CA ALA A 95 7.68 7.52 5.06
C ALA A 95 9.17 7.46 4.67
N GLU A 96 9.95 6.56 5.29
CA GLU A 96 11.37 6.37 4.96
C GLU A 96 11.56 5.83 3.55
N ILE A 97 10.71 4.91 3.11
CA ILE A 97 10.71 4.39 1.74
C ILE A 97 10.40 5.52 0.74
N SER A 98 9.36 6.30 1.00
CA SER A 98 8.98 7.43 0.15
C SER A 98 10.07 8.49 0.09
N PHE A 99 10.70 8.83 1.24
CA PHE A 99 11.81 9.76 1.31
C PHE A 99 13.04 9.28 0.53
N ALA A 100 13.43 8.01 0.71
CA ALA A 100 14.53 7.38 -0.02
C ALA A 100 14.33 7.45 -1.54
N VAL A 101 13.13 7.09 -1.99
CA VAL A 101 12.76 7.10 -3.41
C VAL A 101 12.73 8.52 -3.98
N THR A 102 12.19 9.49 -3.25
CA THR A 102 12.11 10.90 -3.70
C THR A 102 13.49 11.53 -3.85
N ASN A 103 14.42 11.18 -2.94
CA ASN A 103 15.78 11.74 -2.93
C ASN A 103 16.79 10.89 -3.74
N ASP A 104 16.33 9.85 -4.43
CA ASP A 104 17.18 8.89 -5.16
C ASP A 104 18.30 8.28 -4.28
N ASP A 105 17.97 8.03 -2.99
CA ASP A 105 18.89 7.44 -2.02
C ASP A 105 18.58 5.95 -1.80
N SER A 106 19.46 5.07 -2.28
CA SER A 106 19.31 3.62 -2.09
C SER A 106 19.83 3.09 -0.75
N LYS A 107 20.56 3.89 0.03
CA LYS A 107 21.20 3.46 1.28
C LYS A 107 20.24 2.88 2.33
N PRO A 108 19.03 3.44 2.56
CA PRO A 108 18.08 2.84 3.49
C PRO A 108 17.75 1.39 3.13
N PHE A 109 17.63 1.07 1.84
CA PHE A 109 17.36 -0.30 1.39
C PHE A 109 18.57 -1.23 1.59
N GLU A 110 19.79 -0.72 1.49
CA GLU A 110 21.03 -1.49 1.71
C GLU A 110 21.19 -1.92 3.16
N SER A 111 20.60 -1.19 4.10
CA SER A 111 20.60 -1.55 5.53
C SER A 111 19.75 -2.79 5.85
N VAL A 112 18.87 -3.19 4.93
CA VAL A 112 17.96 -4.32 5.15
C VAL A 112 18.67 -5.64 4.85
N THR A 113 18.60 -6.56 5.80
CA THR A 113 19.20 -7.90 5.65
C THR A 113 18.65 -8.61 4.41
N GLY A 114 19.55 -9.04 3.54
CA GLY A 114 19.20 -9.73 2.29
C GLY A 114 19.00 -8.81 1.09
N VAL A 115 19.29 -7.50 1.24
CA VAL A 115 19.28 -6.52 0.15
C VAL A 115 20.71 -6.06 -0.14
N GLY A 116 21.24 -6.42 -1.30
CA GLY A 116 22.54 -5.95 -1.76
C GLY A 116 22.43 -4.61 -2.50
N VAL A 117 23.55 -3.93 -2.70
CA VAL A 117 23.64 -2.62 -3.37
C VAL A 117 22.93 -2.57 -4.73
N LYS A 118 23.08 -3.61 -5.55
CA LYS A 118 22.40 -3.69 -6.87
C LYS A 118 20.90 -3.78 -6.72
N THR A 119 20.42 -4.59 -5.78
CA THR A 119 18.99 -4.77 -5.51
C THR A 119 18.39 -3.49 -4.91
N ALA A 120 19.09 -2.83 -3.99
CA ALA A 120 18.69 -1.56 -3.39
C ALA A 120 18.48 -0.47 -4.46
N LYS A 121 19.43 -0.32 -5.38
CA LYS A 121 19.28 0.62 -6.51
C LYS A 121 18.11 0.27 -7.41
N LEU A 122 17.90 -1.02 -7.70
CA LEU A 122 16.78 -1.46 -8.52
C LEU A 122 15.44 -1.23 -7.84
N ILE A 123 15.35 -1.45 -6.51
CA ILE A 123 14.17 -1.10 -5.71
C ILE A 123 13.89 0.39 -5.85
N ASN A 124 14.89 1.24 -5.60
CA ASN A 124 14.74 2.69 -5.64
C ASN A 124 14.19 3.18 -6.99
N VAL A 125 14.84 2.77 -8.10
CA VAL A 125 14.41 3.14 -9.47
C VAL A 125 13.01 2.63 -9.79
N THR A 126 12.70 1.37 -9.43
CA THR A 126 11.39 0.77 -9.73
C THR A 126 10.26 1.44 -8.93
N LEU A 127 10.52 1.73 -7.65
CA LEU A 127 9.55 2.44 -6.80
C LEU A 127 9.37 3.89 -7.26
N ALA A 128 10.43 4.58 -7.67
CA ALA A 128 10.35 5.94 -8.21
C ALA A 128 9.44 6.01 -9.44
N GLY A 129 9.55 5.03 -10.35
CA GLY A 129 8.68 4.94 -11.52
C GLY A 129 7.21 4.72 -11.17
N LYS A 130 6.92 3.89 -10.16
CA LYS A 130 5.57 3.54 -9.74
C LYS A 130 4.97 4.54 -8.76
N LEU A 131 5.77 5.12 -7.86
CA LEU A 131 5.33 6.20 -6.98
C LEU A 131 5.07 7.48 -7.78
N LYS A 132 5.84 7.79 -8.81
CA LYS A 132 5.51 8.87 -9.77
C LYS A 132 4.20 8.61 -10.52
N SER A 133 3.87 7.35 -10.83
CA SER A 133 2.53 7.00 -11.36
C SER A 133 1.44 7.00 -10.28
N SER A 134 1.77 6.94 -8.99
CA SER A 134 0.81 6.97 -7.88
C SER A 134 0.89 8.23 -7.01
N THR A 135 1.94 9.05 -7.11
CA THR A 135 1.99 10.46 -6.63
C THR A 135 1.32 11.46 -7.59
N ILE A 136 0.68 10.95 -8.59
CA ILE A 136 -0.58 11.52 -9.10
C ILE A 136 -1.67 11.42 -7.99
N SER A 137 -1.35 11.47 -6.73
CA SER A 137 -2.28 11.30 -5.59
C SER A 137 -2.49 12.56 -4.75
N GLY A 138 -1.82 13.66 -5.07
CA GLY A 138 -2.37 15.01 -4.92
C GLY A 138 -3.30 15.34 -6.11
N ASP A 139 -3.00 14.78 -7.28
CA ASP A 139 -3.84 14.63 -8.45
C ASP A 139 -4.96 13.58 -8.30
N SER A 140 -5.00 12.72 -7.26
CA SER A 140 -6.04 11.68 -7.20
C SER A 140 -7.41 12.28 -6.98
N ILE A 141 -7.55 13.28 -6.14
CA ILE A 141 -8.83 13.98 -5.96
C ILE A 141 -9.17 14.75 -7.23
N GLU A 142 -8.22 15.39 -7.87
CA GLU A 142 -8.43 16.10 -9.14
C GLU A 142 -8.74 15.12 -10.28
N ASN A 143 -8.06 13.98 -10.36
CA ASN A 143 -8.33 12.95 -11.36
C ASN A 143 -9.64 12.20 -11.09
N ASP A 144 -9.98 11.92 -9.84
CA ASP A 144 -11.25 11.33 -9.45
C ASP A 144 -12.42 12.30 -9.76
N LEU A 145 -12.24 13.58 -9.49
CA LEU A 145 -13.19 14.65 -9.88
C LEU A 145 -13.32 14.75 -11.40
N LEU A 146 -12.20 14.74 -12.12
CA LEU A 146 -12.18 14.81 -13.58
C LEU A 146 -12.88 13.60 -14.21
N SER A 147 -12.55 12.40 -13.72
CA SER A 147 -13.18 11.15 -14.17
C SER A 147 -14.69 11.12 -13.89
N ALA A 148 -15.10 11.60 -12.70
CA ALA A 148 -16.51 11.70 -12.35
C ALA A 148 -17.26 12.70 -13.27
N LEU A 149 -16.67 13.86 -13.54
CA LEU A 149 -17.27 14.85 -14.44
C LEU A 149 -17.34 14.38 -15.89
N GLN A 150 -16.31 13.65 -16.35
CA GLN A 150 -16.31 13.02 -17.68
C GLN A 150 -17.41 11.96 -17.80
N SER A 151 -17.61 11.14 -16.76
CA SER A 151 -18.70 10.15 -16.74
C SER A 151 -20.10 10.79 -16.74
N LEU A 152 -20.20 12.04 -16.24
CA LEU A 152 -21.42 12.87 -16.30
C LEU A 152 -21.58 13.62 -17.63
N GLY A 153 -20.67 13.41 -18.61
CA GLY A 153 -20.77 13.97 -19.95
C GLY A 153 -20.02 15.27 -20.19
N TRP A 154 -19.24 15.76 -19.21
CA TRP A 154 -18.42 16.96 -19.39
C TRP A 154 -17.11 16.61 -20.11
N SER A 155 -16.73 17.44 -21.10
CA SER A 155 -15.44 17.26 -21.75
C SER A 155 -14.29 17.71 -20.83
N GLU A 156 -13.15 17.03 -20.95
CA GLU A 156 -11.94 17.35 -20.17
C GLU A 156 -11.55 18.82 -20.23
N ARG A 157 -11.67 19.42 -21.42
CA ARG A 157 -11.34 20.84 -21.65
C ARG A 157 -12.19 21.80 -20.80
N VAL A 158 -13.41 21.43 -20.46
CA VAL A 158 -14.34 22.23 -19.66
C VAL A 158 -14.22 21.90 -18.17
N ALA A 159 -14.00 20.62 -17.84
CA ALA A 159 -13.92 20.15 -16.47
C ALA A 159 -12.57 20.49 -15.79
N LEU A 160 -11.45 20.43 -16.51
CA LEU A 160 -10.11 20.58 -15.97
C LEU A 160 -9.88 21.92 -15.21
N PRO A 161 -10.26 23.10 -15.73
CA PRO A 161 -10.07 24.35 -15.00
C PRO A 161 -10.86 24.43 -13.69
N VAL A 162 -12.07 23.83 -13.68
CA VAL A 162 -12.94 23.80 -12.51
C VAL A 162 -12.39 22.86 -11.44
N VAL A 163 -11.93 21.68 -11.86
CA VAL A 163 -11.29 20.70 -10.99
C VAL A 163 -10.05 21.28 -10.32
N GLN A 164 -9.18 21.98 -11.05
CA GLN A 164 -8.00 22.66 -10.49
C GLN A 164 -8.36 23.77 -9.50
N THR A 165 -9.49 24.43 -9.69
CA THR A 165 -9.96 25.49 -8.76
C THR A 165 -10.48 24.87 -7.47
N VAL A 166 -11.30 23.83 -7.57
CA VAL A 166 -11.91 23.13 -6.42
C VAL A 166 -10.87 22.28 -5.68
N GLY A 167 -9.92 21.65 -6.40
CA GLY A 167 -8.85 20.84 -5.83
C GLY A 167 -7.98 21.60 -4.83
N LYS A 168 -7.71 22.89 -5.07
CA LYS A 168 -6.98 23.77 -4.14
C LYS A 168 -7.69 23.98 -2.78
N SER A 169 -9.00 23.80 -2.72
CA SER A 169 -9.82 23.94 -1.51
C SER A 169 -10.31 22.60 -0.96
N ALA A 170 -9.76 21.49 -1.43
CA ALA A 170 -10.24 20.13 -1.14
C ALA A 170 -9.91 19.61 0.26
N THR A 171 -9.01 20.28 1.02
CA THR A 171 -8.54 19.81 2.32
C THR A 171 -9.72 19.57 3.29
N GLY A 172 -9.96 18.29 3.65
CA GLY A 172 -11.00 17.90 4.61
C GLY A 172 -12.42 17.78 4.06
N LYS A 173 -12.62 17.92 2.73
CA LYS A 173 -13.94 17.73 2.10
C LYS A 173 -14.06 16.32 1.52
N ASP A 174 -15.26 15.75 1.58
CA ASP A 174 -15.60 14.49 0.93
C ASP A 174 -15.73 14.67 -0.60
N LEU A 175 -15.37 13.64 -1.37
CA LEU A 175 -15.40 13.63 -2.84
C LEU A 175 -16.78 14.04 -3.39
N SER A 176 -17.86 13.59 -2.78
CA SER A 176 -19.24 13.94 -3.18
C SER A 176 -19.57 15.41 -2.97
N ALA A 177 -18.98 16.06 -1.98
CA ALA A 177 -19.13 17.51 -1.76
C ALA A 177 -18.35 18.30 -2.83
N LEU A 178 -17.15 17.84 -3.18
CA LEU A 178 -16.32 18.46 -4.23
C LEU A 178 -16.94 18.32 -5.62
N ILE A 179 -17.55 17.15 -5.95
CA ILE A 179 -18.29 16.96 -7.20
C ILE A 179 -19.45 17.97 -7.29
N ARG A 180 -20.23 18.15 -6.22
CA ARG A 180 -21.32 19.12 -6.17
C ARG A 180 -20.82 20.56 -6.38
N GLU A 181 -19.66 20.92 -5.81
CA GLU A 181 -19.04 22.23 -5.97
C GLU A 181 -18.58 22.45 -7.44
N CYS A 182 -17.99 21.41 -8.06
CA CYS A 182 -17.65 21.47 -9.48
C CYS A 182 -18.87 21.64 -10.38
N LEU A 183 -19.95 20.88 -10.13
CA LEU A 183 -21.18 20.98 -10.90
C LEU A 183 -21.86 22.36 -10.75
N ALA A 184 -21.80 22.96 -9.55
CA ALA A 184 -22.32 24.31 -9.33
C ALA A 184 -21.53 25.39 -10.10
N LEU A 185 -20.24 25.18 -10.35
CA LEU A 185 -19.40 26.06 -11.16
C LEU A 185 -19.59 25.85 -12.67
N LEU A 186 -19.82 24.59 -13.07
CA LEU A 186 -20.05 24.22 -14.49
C LEU A 186 -21.45 24.55 -14.97
N GLY A 187 -22.44 24.68 -14.07
CA GLY A 187 -23.82 24.98 -14.38
C GLY A 187 -24.16 26.48 -14.45
N LYS A 188 -23.16 27.35 -14.29
CA LYS A 188 -23.26 28.79 -14.50
C LYS A 188 -22.69 29.15 -15.86
#